data_6ec5e3b8026465b0024974a79a2b6fc1
#
_entry.id   6ec5e3b8026465b0024974a79a2b6fc1
#
_cell.length_a   1.000
_cell.length_b   1.000
_cell.length_c   1.000
_cell.angle_alpha   90.00
_cell.angle_beta   90.00
_cell.angle_gamma   90.00
#
_symmetry.space_group_name_H-M   'P 1'
#
loop_
_entity.id
_entity.type
_entity.pdbx_description
1 polymer ?
#
loop_
_entity_poly.entity_id
_entity_poly.type
_entity_poly.pdbx_seq_one_letter_code
_entity_poly.pdbx_strand_id
1 'polypeptide(L)'
;MALRVVVGILLVVFATEEISAFVAVPTRITHAGKHPTTNGLRMMMGKKGGARSKKKRGRGGIGDVGVENEIIGIDKKGGAAAEESDGSVPRLVVMDLDYTLWKPELYQMRGAPFTKKDGKVRDRSGEVIDLFPGVREALLEVHRGHRFRDTKLAIASRTSHERWARQVMGLIELEPGLLMRSVFSFTEIYSGSKVRHFGEIRRNSKVPYEEMIFFDDWDQNCKDVGKLGVTCVECRRGLSREVWTRGLAKYAAAKESLRP
;
A
#
# COMPACT_ATOMS: atom_id res chain seq x y z
N MET A 1 -26.68 59.03 -17.09
CA MET A 1 -27.07 58.29 -15.87
C MET A 1 -26.04 57.21 -15.62
N ALA A 2 -25.09 57.45 -14.73
CA ALA A 2 -24.01 56.53 -14.42
C ALA A 2 -24.28 55.85 -13.08
N LEU A 3 -24.41 54.55 -13.09
CA LEU A 3 -24.63 53.72 -11.89
C LEU A 3 -23.27 53.34 -11.29
N ARG A 4 -22.96 53.92 -10.13
CA ARG A 4 -21.77 53.56 -9.33
C ARG A 4 -22.09 52.33 -8.47
N VAL A 5 -21.35 51.25 -8.71
CA VAL A 5 -21.34 50.08 -7.80
C VAL A 5 -20.30 50.32 -6.71
N VAL A 6 -20.73 50.36 -5.47
CA VAL A 6 -19.86 50.42 -4.27
C VAL A 6 -19.58 48.99 -3.84
N VAL A 7 -18.31 48.58 -3.88
CA VAL A 7 -17.81 47.29 -3.35
C VAL A 7 -17.41 47.55 -1.89
N GLY A 8 -18.16 46.98 -0.96
CA GLY A 8 -17.84 47.00 0.47
C GLY A 8 -16.85 45.88 0.80
N ILE A 9 -15.67 46.26 1.32
CA ILE A 9 -14.68 45.33 1.86
C ILE A 9 -15.03 45.08 3.32
N LEU A 10 -15.37 43.81 3.65
CA LEU A 10 -15.55 43.37 5.03
C LEU A 10 -14.21 42.93 5.60
N LEU A 11 -13.65 43.73 6.52
CA LEU A 11 -12.41 43.42 7.25
C LEU A 11 -12.78 42.59 8.47
N VAL A 12 -12.39 41.29 8.49
CA VAL A 12 -12.53 40.45 9.68
C VAL A 12 -11.20 40.48 10.44
N VAL A 13 -11.20 41.07 11.63
CA VAL A 13 -10.07 41.11 12.55
C VAL A 13 -10.15 39.89 13.44
N PHE A 14 -9.16 38.99 13.35
CA PHE A 14 -8.97 37.92 14.32
C PHE A 14 -8.08 38.41 15.45
N ALA A 15 -8.63 38.42 16.67
CA ALA A 15 -7.89 38.63 17.89
C ALA A 15 -7.09 37.37 18.24
N THR A 16 -5.80 37.51 18.42
CA THR A 16 -4.89 36.47 18.95
C THR A 16 -4.83 36.57 20.46
N GLU A 17 -5.34 35.58 21.18
CA GLU A 17 -5.02 35.40 22.61
C GLU A 17 -3.80 34.53 22.77
N GLU A 18 -2.74 35.09 23.32
CA GLU A 18 -1.56 34.38 23.81
C GLU A 18 -1.89 33.68 25.14
N ILE A 19 -1.81 32.33 25.15
CA ILE A 19 -1.80 31.58 26.40
C ILE A 19 -0.37 31.11 26.66
N SER A 20 0.24 31.80 27.65
CA SER A 20 1.53 31.44 28.29
C SER A 20 1.34 30.13 29.07
N ALA A 21 1.99 29.05 28.71
CA ALA A 21 2.02 27.81 29.49
C ALA A 21 3.39 27.57 30.09
N PHE A 22 3.36 27.51 31.38
CA PHE A 22 4.41 27.26 32.38
C PHE A 22 5.15 25.94 32.14
N VAL A 23 6.46 25.98 32.01
CA VAL A 23 7.36 24.82 31.95
C VAL A 23 7.63 24.31 33.37
N ALA A 24 7.18 23.12 33.70
CA ALA A 24 7.61 22.39 34.88
C ALA A 24 8.57 21.26 34.47
N VAL A 25 9.82 21.36 34.92
CA VAL A 25 10.86 20.32 34.78
C VAL A 25 10.75 19.36 35.96
N PRO A 26 10.67 18.05 35.77
CA PRO A 26 10.89 17.11 36.88
C PRO A 26 12.29 16.53 36.86
N THR A 27 12.85 16.54 38.02
CA THR A 27 14.15 16.13 38.53
C THR A 27 14.44 14.64 38.32
N ARG A 28 15.68 14.35 37.97
CA ARG A 28 16.36 13.07 37.94
C ARG A 28 16.24 12.30 39.26
N ILE A 29 15.87 11.04 39.24
CA ILE A 29 16.16 10.08 40.32
C ILE A 29 16.96 8.91 39.71
N THR A 30 18.22 8.82 40.14
CA THR A 30 19.15 7.71 39.91
C THR A 30 18.87 6.61 40.92
N HIS A 31 18.68 5.36 40.48
CA HIS A 31 18.95 4.22 41.35
C HIS A 31 19.69 3.13 40.56
N ALA A 32 20.92 2.87 41.07
CA ALA A 32 21.79 1.76 40.74
C ALA A 32 21.34 0.52 41.54
N GLY A 33 21.49 -0.68 40.96
CA GLY A 33 21.37 -1.88 41.76
C GLY A 33 21.28 -3.19 40.98
N LYS A 34 22.46 -3.79 40.68
CA LYS A 34 22.88 -5.19 40.82
C LYS A 34 22.23 -6.29 39.98
N HIS A 35 23.08 -6.90 39.17
CA HIS A 35 22.97 -8.30 38.66
C HIS A 35 22.96 -9.33 39.81
N PRO A 36 22.43 -10.53 39.54
CA PRO A 36 23.24 -11.73 39.70
C PRO A 36 23.21 -12.68 38.47
N THR A 37 24.36 -13.20 38.20
CA THR A 37 24.70 -14.40 37.43
C THR A 37 24.22 -15.66 38.14
N THR A 38 23.78 -16.70 37.41
CA THR A 38 24.38 -18.07 37.43
C THR A 38 23.54 -19.09 36.62
N ASN A 39 24.21 -19.75 35.72
CA ASN A 39 24.28 -21.18 35.38
C ASN A 39 23.10 -22.13 35.62
N GLY A 40 22.82 -22.96 34.58
CA GLY A 40 22.11 -24.22 34.73
C GLY A 40 21.84 -24.94 33.43
N LEU A 41 22.86 -25.61 32.92
CA LEU A 41 22.87 -26.63 31.88
C LEU A 41 21.98 -27.82 32.28
N ARG A 42 21.09 -28.34 31.43
CA ARG A 42 20.80 -29.77 31.33
C ARG A 42 20.15 -30.19 30.03
N MET A 43 20.92 -30.94 29.24
CA MET A 43 20.43 -31.82 28.17
C MET A 43 19.49 -32.90 28.74
N MET A 44 18.43 -33.28 28.00
CA MET A 44 18.04 -34.68 27.90
C MET A 44 17.42 -34.98 26.53
N MET A 45 18.02 -35.94 25.87
CA MET A 45 17.53 -36.64 24.68
C MET A 45 16.34 -37.55 25.07
N GLY A 46 15.39 -37.72 24.15
CA GLY A 46 14.39 -38.77 24.21
C GLY A 46 13.89 -39.12 22.82
N LYS A 47 14.23 -40.34 22.39
CA LYS A 47 13.98 -40.97 21.07
C LYS A 47 12.58 -41.65 21.03
N LYS A 48 12.08 -41.77 19.78
CA LYS A 48 11.36 -42.91 19.15
C LYS A 48 9.85 -43.03 19.28
N GLY A 49 9.29 -43.42 18.09
CA GLY A 49 8.08 -44.19 17.83
C GLY A 49 7.10 -43.49 16.87
N GLY A 50 6.95 -43.77 15.69
CA GLY A 50 6.83 -44.88 14.79
C GLY A 50 5.40 -45.50 14.85
N ALA A 51 4.44 -45.07 13.98
CA ALA A 51 3.37 -45.96 13.57
C ALA A 51 2.75 -45.54 12.22
N ARG A 52 2.87 -46.43 11.30
CA ARG A 52 2.30 -46.48 9.94
C ARG A 52 0.92 -47.11 10.06
N SER A 53 -0.11 -46.54 9.46
CA SER A 53 -1.36 -47.27 9.22
C SER A 53 -1.84 -47.00 7.80
N LYS A 54 -1.93 -48.12 7.03
CA LYS A 54 -2.52 -48.27 5.71
C LYS A 54 -3.97 -48.70 5.84
N LYS A 55 -4.75 -48.50 4.73
CA LYS A 55 -6.01 -49.14 4.28
C LYS A 55 -7.22 -48.19 4.41
N LYS A 56 -8.17 -48.11 3.47
CA LYS A 56 -8.62 -49.07 2.41
C LYS A 56 -9.40 -48.32 1.33
N ARG A 57 -9.41 -48.86 0.13
CA ARG A 57 -10.29 -48.54 -1.00
C ARG A 57 -11.75 -48.86 -0.69
N GLY A 58 -12.67 -48.01 -1.17
CA GLY A 58 -14.09 -48.32 -1.32
C GLY A 58 -14.58 -47.84 -2.70
N ARG A 59 -14.89 -48.77 -3.58
CA ARG A 59 -15.57 -48.58 -4.87
C ARG A 59 -17.07 -48.65 -4.65
N GLY A 60 -17.85 -47.83 -5.34
CA GLY A 60 -19.29 -47.91 -5.58
C GLY A 60 -19.66 -46.68 -6.39
N GLY A 61 -20.09 -46.70 -7.47
CA GLY A 61 -20.76 -47.25 -8.54
C GLY A 61 -22.23 -46.79 -8.61
N ILE A 62 -22.61 -46.27 -9.82
CA ILE A 62 -23.95 -46.18 -10.39
C ILE A 62 -24.70 -44.86 -10.14
N GLY A 63 -25.09 -44.24 -11.27
CA GLY A 63 -26.20 -43.27 -11.40
C GLY A 63 -26.03 -42.30 -12.55
N ASP A 64 -26.07 -42.81 -13.77
CA ASP A 64 -26.25 -42.05 -15.02
C ASP A 64 -27.69 -41.53 -15.07
N VAL A 65 -27.89 -40.23 -15.10
CA VAL A 65 -29.14 -39.57 -15.51
C VAL A 65 -28.78 -38.46 -16.45
N GLY A 66 -28.89 -38.76 -17.73
CA GLY A 66 -28.82 -37.81 -18.83
C GLY A 66 -29.89 -36.72 -18.69
N VAL A 67 -29.46 -35.49 -18.67
CA VAL A 67 -30.30 -34.32 -18.99
C VAL A 67 -29.68 -33.65 -20.20
N GLU A 68 -30.35 -33.88 -21.33
CA GLU A 68 -30.10 -33.16 -22.57
C GLU A 68 -30.43 -31.68 -22.35
N ASN A 69 -29.44 -30.83 -22.30
CA ASN A 69 -29.63 -29.39 -22.41
C ASN A 69 -29.33 -28.94 -23.84
N GLU A 70 -30.38 -28.59 -24.49
CA GLU A 70 -30.44 -27.92 -25.78
C GLU A 70 -29.54 -26.69 -25.79
N ILE A 71 -28.46 -26.73 -26.59
CA ILE A 71 -27.55 -25.62 -26.81
C ILE A 71 -28.24 -24.67 -27.80
N ILE A 72 -28.87 -23.62 -27.25
CA ILE A 72 -29.27 -22.46 -28.05
C ILE A 72 -27.99 -21.73 -28.45
N GLY A 73 -27.65 -21.82 -29.73
CA GLY A 73 -26.55 -21.09 -30.34
C GLY A 73 -26.77 -19.58 -30.23
N ILE A 74 -26.05 -18.93 -29.32
CA ILE A 74 -25.90 -17.47 -29.33
C ILE A 74 -24.66 -17.16 -30.15
N ASP A 75 -24.88 -16.70 -31.38
CA ASP A 75 -23.86 -16.13 -32.25
C ASP A 75 -23.21 -14.92 -31.54
N LYS A 76 -22.07 -15.12 -30.89
CA LYS A 76 -21.19 -14.05 -30.43
C LYS A 76 -20.35 -13.51 -31.60
N LYS A 77 -20.99 -12.83 -32.54
CA LYS A 77 -20.33 -11.84 -33.39
C LYS A 77 -20.56 -10.48 -32.79
N GLY A 78 -19.68 -10.10 -31.87
CA GLY A 78 -19.50 -8.78 -31.29
C GLY A 78 -18.07 -8.71 -30.84
N GLY A 79 -17.13 -8.58 -31.79
CA GLY A 79 -15.77 -8.20 -31.52
C GLY A 79 -15.81 -6.78 -30.94
N ALA A 80 -15.84 -6.64 -29.62
CA ALA A 80 -15.43 -5.42 -28.97
C ALA A 80 -13.95 -5.25 -29.36
N ALA A 81 -13.66 -4.33 -30.28
CA ALA A 81 -12.32 -3.85 -30.51
C ALA A 81 -11.78 -3.49 -29.13
N ALA A 82 -10.75 -4.18 -28.66
CA ALA A 82 -9.98 -3.74 -27.52
C ALA A 82 -9.47 -2.37 -27.90
N GLU A 83 -10.08 -1.31 -27.34
CA GLU A 83 -9.51 0.01 -27.38
C GLU A 83 -8.13 -0.13 -26.76
N GLU A 84 -7.09 -0.08 -27.59
CA GLU A 84 -5.70 -0.09 -27.14
C GLU A 84 -5.59 1.03 -26.11
N SER A 85 -5.13 0.69 -24.90
CA SER A 85 -4.81 1.70 -23.91
C SER A 85 -3.82 2.65 -24.58
N ASP A 86 -4.14 3.93 -24.65
CA ASP A 86 -3.36 4.94 -25.38
C ASP A 86 -1.90 5.09 -24.87
N GLY A 87 -1.49 4.25 -23.94
CA GLY A 87 -0.17 4.25 -23.30
C GLY A 87 0.05 5.45 -22.36
N SER A 88 -0.93 6.32 -22.20
CA SER A 88 -0.82 7.53 -21.36
C SER A 88 -0.86 7.23 -19.86
N VAL A 89 -1.31 6.04 -19.47
CA VAL A 89 -1.36 5.59 -18.07
C VAL A 89 -0.49 4.35 -17.86
N PRO A 90 0.11 4.20 -16.66
CA PRO A 90 0.94 3.03 -16.36
C PRO A 90 0.09 1.76 -16.25
N ARG A 91 0.61 0.62 -16.69
CA ARG A 91 0.00 -0.69 -16.44
C ARG A 91 0.21 -1.19 -15.00
N LEU A 92 1.20 -0.62 -14.29
CA LEU A 92 1.44 -0.92 -12.90
C LEU A 92 1.87 0.32 -12.12
N VAL A 93 1.13 0.65 -11.08
CA VAL A 93 1.50 1.66 -10.10
C VAL A 93 2.06 0.97 -8.87
N VAL A 94 3.33 1.24 -8.57
CA VAL A 94 4.03 0.69 -7.41
C VAL A 94 4.20 1.78 -6.37
N MET A 95 3.94 1.49 -5.11
CA MET A 95 4.04 2.45 -4.01
C MET A 95 4.84 1.87 -2.85
N ASP A 96 5.66 2.69 -2.20
CA ASP A 96 6.16 2.40 -0.87
C ASP A 96 5.08 2.62 0.18
N LEU A 97 5.31 2.22 1.43
CA LEU A 97 4.37 2.35 2.54
C LEU A 97 4.72 3.52 3.46
N ASP A 98 5.78 3.35 4.26
CA ASP A 98 6.17 4.27 5.33
C ASP A 98 6.59 5.62 4.72
N TYR A 99 6.09 6.74 5.26
CA TYR A 99 6.25 8.11 4.75
C TYR A 99 5.83 8.37 3.29
N THR A 100 5.39 7.35 2.56
CA THR A 100 4.79 7.50 1.22
C THR A 100 3.27 7.44 1.28
N LEU A 101 2.70 6.36 1.86
CA LEU A 101 1.24 6.22 1.98
C LEU A 101 0.73 6.63 3.36
N TRP A 102 1.50 6.41 4.42
CA TRP A 102 1.13 6.75 5.80
C TRP A 102 2.30 7.23 6.65
N LYS A 103 1.96 7.77 7.82
CA LYS A 103 2.87 8.15 8.91
C LYS A 103 2.24 7.78 10.26
N PRO A 104 3.07 7.53 11.33
CA PRO A 104 4.53 7.44 11.31
C PRO A 104 5.02 6.15 10.62
N GLU A 105 6.35 5.97 10.52
CA GLU A 105 6.93 4.70 10.09
C GLU A 105 6.64 3.60 11.11
N LEU A 106 6.39 2.37 10.65
CA LEU A 106 6.01 1.29 11.55
C LEU A 106 7.04 0.97 12.63
N TYR A 107 8.35 1.14 12.35
CA TYR A 107 9.38 0.90 13.36
C TYR A 107 9.37 1.94 14.50
N GLN A 108 8.77 3.10 14.31
CA GLN A 108 8.62 4.14 15.35
C GLN A 108 7.50 3.81 16.33
N MET A 109 6.58 2.92 15.96
CA MET A 109 5.42 2.57 16.73
C MET A 109 5.70 1.50 17.81
N ARG A 110 4.82 1.40 18.80
CA ARG A 110 4.89 0.33 19.81
C ARG A 110 4.38 -1.02 19.29
N GLY A 111 3.72 -1.01 18.12
CA GLY A 111 3.36 -2.17 17.35
C GLY A 111 2.04 -2.87 17.71
N ALA A 112 1.92 -4.10 17.25
CA ALA A 112 0.69 -4.89 17.39
C ALA A 112 0.29 -5.18 18.87
N PRO A 113 -1.01 -5.41 19.13
CA PRO A 113 -2.09 -5.45 18.13
C PRO A 113 -2.49 -4.07 17.62
N PHE A 114 -2.71 -3.99 16.31
CA PHE A 114 -3.34 -2.80 15.73
C PHE A 114 -4.85 -2.96 15.79
N THR A 115 -5.56 -1.87 16.07
CA THR A 115 -7.03 -1.84 16.15
C THR A 115 -7.59 -0.66 15.37
N LYS A 116 -8.81 -0.80 14.86
CA LYS A 116 -9.55 0.31 14.26
C LYS A 116 -10.54 0.87 15.27
N LYS A 117 -10.42 2.15 15.61
CA LYS A 117 -11.34 2.86 16.49
C LYS A 117 -11.62 4.25 15.91
N ASP A 118 -12.89 4.64 15.85
CA ASP A 118 -13.35 5.93 15.30
C ASP A 118 -12.80 6.20 13.89
N GLY A 119 -12.79 5.18 13.03
CA GLY A 119 -12.26 5.23 11.66
C GLY A 119 -10.75 5.28 11.54
N LYS A 120 -10.00 5.35 12.64
CA LYS A 120 -8.53 5.44 12.68
C LYS A 120 -7.90 4.13 13.12
N VAL A 121 -6.81 3.75 12.48
CA VAL A 121 -5.98 2.61 12.89
C VAL A 121 -4.98 3.07 13.94
N ARG A 122 -4.91 2.32 15.04
CA ARG A 122 -4.04 2.62 16.18
C ARG A 122 -3.23 1.39 16.55
N ASP A 123 -2.01 1.62 17.02
CA ASP A 123 -1.20 0.58 17.62
C ASP A 123 -1.63 0.28 19.07
N ARG A 124 -0.94 -0.64 19.74
CA ARG A 124 -1.22 -1.03 21.13
C ARG A 124 -1.07 0.11 22.15
N SER A 125 -0.35 1.19 21.83
CA SER A 125 -0.22 2.38 22.69
C SER A 125 -1.29 3.44 22.41
N GLY A 126 -2.08 3.26 21.36
CA GLY A 126 -3.08 4.21 20.92
C GLY A 126 -2.57 5.22 19.89
N GLU A 127 -1.30 5.10 19.46
CA GLU A 127 -0.73 5.95 18.42
C GLU A 127 -1.40 5.67 17.07
N VAL A 128 -1.73 6.74 16.34
CA VAL A 128 -2.52 6.67 15.10
C VAL A 128 -1.60 6.50 13.90
N ILE A 129 -2.02 5.64 12.98
CA ILE A 129 -1.50 5.63 11.60
C ILE A 129 -2.43 6.50 10.75
N ASP A 130 -1.87 7.59 10.22
CA ASP A 130 -2.58 8.52 9.35
C ASP A 130 -2.12 8.36 7.89
N LEU A 131 -3.07 8.18 6.97
CA LEU A 131 -2.79 8.27 5.54
C LEU A 131 -2.44 9.70 5.15
N PHE A 132 -1.50 9.86 4.21
CA PHE A 132 -1.30 11.15 3.57
C PHE A 132 -2.52 11.57 2.73
N PRO A 133 -2.79 12.87 2.58
CA PRO A 133 -4.07 13.37 2.05
C PRO A 133 -4.44 12.85 0.65
N GLY A 134 -3.46 12.64 -0.24
CA GLY A 134 -3.72 12.18 -1.61
C GLY A 134 -3.87 10.67 -1.77
N VAL A 135 -3.58 9.88 -0.73
CA VAL A 135 -3.50 8.40 -0.84
C VAL A 135 -4.84 7.79 -1.17
N ARG A 136 -5.86 8.14 -0.41
CA ARG A 136 -7.20 7.58 -0.59
C ARG A 136 -7.73 7.84 -2.00
N GLU A 137 -7.61 9.08 -2.47
CA GLU A 137 -8.06 9.48 -3.80
C GLU A 137 -7.29 8.75 -4.90
N ALA A 138 -5.95 8.69 -4.80
CA ALA A 138 -5.10 8.02 -5.81
C ALA A 138 -5.42 6.52 -5.92
N LEU A 139 -5.57 5.82 -4.77
CA LEU A 139 -5.90 4.40 -4.76
C LEU A 139 -7.30 4.12 -5.33
N LEU A 140 -8.29 4.95 -4.99
CA LEU A 140 -9.65 4.82 -5.52
C LEU A 140 -9.72 5.20 -6.99
N GLU A 141 -8.94 6.20 -7.45
CA GLU A 141 -8.86 6.57 -8.87
C GLU A 141 -8.34 5.40 -9.72
N VAL A 142 -7.29 4.70 -9.27
CA VAL A 142 -6.79 3.51 -9.97
C VAL A 142 -7.78 2.35 -9.88
N HIS A 143 -8.38 2.13 -8.71
CA HIS A 143 -9.26 0.98 -8.48
C HIS A 143 -10.57 1.05 -9.28
N ARG A 144 -11.09 2.26 -9.56
CA ARG A 144 -12.41 2.49 -10.17
C ARG A 144 -12.39 3.28 -11.47
N GLY A 145 -11.30 4.00 -11.71
CA GLY A 145 -11.22 4.91 -12.86
C GLY A 145 -11.19 4.14 -14.17
N HIS A 146 -12.12 4.45 -15.07
CA HIS A 146 -12.19 3.81 -16.39
C HIS A 146 -10.88 3.86 -17.16
N ARG A 147 -10.14 5.00 -17.07
CA ARG A 147 -8.80 5.13 -17.70
C ARG A 147 -7.75 4.18 -17.14
N PHE A 148 -7.96 3.65 -15.90
CA PHE A 148 -7.04 2.74 -15.21
C PHE A 148 -7.50 1.27 -15.21
N ARG A 149 -8.48 0.92 -16.04
CA ARG A 149 -9.07 -0.44 -16.07
C ARG A 149 -8.04 -1.57 -16.20
N ASP A 150 -6.93 -1.30 -16.91
CA ASP A 150 -5.84 -2.25 -17.13
C ASP A 150 -4.64 -2.03 -16.21
N THR A 151 -4.73 -1.03 -15.31
CA THR A 151 -3.69 -0.69 -14.34
C THR A 151 -3.86 -1.52 -13.07
N LYS A 152 -2.78 -2.12 -12.61
CA LYS A 152 -2.72 -2.80 -11.31
C LYS A 152 -1.97 -1.96 -10.29
N LEU A 153 -2.23 -2.22 -9.00
CA LEU A 153 -1.51 -1.62 -7.88
C LEU A 153 -0.56 -2.64 -7.25
N ALA A 154 0.61 -2.18 -6.85
CA ALA A 154 1.60 -2.99 -6.13
C ALA A 154 2.22 -2.21 -4.97
N ILE A 155 2.65 -2.95 -3.93
CA ILE A 155 3.48 -2.43 -2.84
C ILE A 155 4.91 -2.95 -3.01
N ALA A 156 5.88 -2.04 -2.82
CA ALA A 156 7.29 -2.36 -2.65
C ALA A 156 7.79 -1.65 -1.39
N SER A 157 7.83 -2.31 -0.24
CA SER A 157 8.25 -1.71 1.04
C SER A 157 9.44 -2.42 1.66
N ARG A 158 10.37 -1.64 2.22
CA ARG A 158 11.58 -2.13 2.88
C ARG A 158 11.41 -2.35 4.38
N THR A 159 10.19 -2.11 4.91
CA THR A 159 9.93 -2.31 6.34
C THR A 159 10.25 -3.74 6.78
N SER A 160 10.93 -3.88 7.91
CA SER A 160 11.16 -5.19 8.55
C SER A 160 9.91 -5.71 9.28
N HIS A 161 8.86 -4.90 9.37
CA HIS A 161 7.64 -5.19 10.10
C HIS A 161 6.51 -5.65 9.16
N GLU A 162 6.78 -6.63 8.28
CA GLU A 162 5.82 -7.12 7.28
C GLU A 162 4.44 -7.46 7.88
N ARG A 163 4.41 -8.20 9.00
CA ARG A 163 3.15 -8.58 9.66
C ARG A 163 2.33 -7.38 10.12
N TRP A 164 3.00 -6.33 10.62
CA TRP A 164 2.35 -5.09 11.02
C TRP A 164 1.80 -4.34 9.82
N ALA A 165 2.60 -4.19 8.75
CA ALA A 165 2.16 -3.57 7.52
C ALA A 165 0.89 -4.25 6.96
N ARG A 166 0.89 -5.57 6.87
CA ARG A 166 -0.27 -6.35 6.40
C ARG A 166 -1.50 -6.18 7.32
N GLN A 167 -1.29 -6.13 8.65
CA GLN A 167 -2.37 -5.88 9.59
C GLN A 167 -2.95 -4.48 9.42
N VAL A 168 -2.11 -3.46 9.31
CA VAL A 168 -2.51 -2.07 9.10
C VAL A 168 -3.29 -1.91 7.79
N MET A 169 -2.77 -2.42 6.66
CA MET A 169 -3.47 -2.42 5.37
C MET A 169 -4.83 -3.14 5.43
N GLY A 170 -4.95 -4.15 6.30
CA GLY A 170 -6.19 -4.89 6.54
C GLY A 170 -7.21 -4.18 7.41
N LEU A 171 -6.83 -3.10 8.10
CA LEU A 171 -7.70 -2.29 8.97
C LEU A 171 -8.06 -0.94 8.35
N ILE A 172 -7.24 -0.41 7.45
CA ILE A 172 -7.53 0.83 6.75
C ILE A 172 -8.64 0.56 5.72
N GLU A 173 -9.74 1.27 5.86
CA GLU A 173 -10.80 1.34 4.86
C GLU A 173 -10.59 2.55 3.96
N LEU A 174 -10.53 2.34 2.66
CA LEU A 174 -10.47 3.41 1.66
C LEU A 174 -11.85 4.06 1.49
N GLU A 175 -12.90 3.24 1.62
CA GLU A 175 -14.32 3.63 1.69
C GLU A 175 -15.10 2.49 2.39
N PRO A 176 -16.37 2.67 2.73
CA PRO A 176 -17.14 1.65 3.43
C PRO A 176 -17.09 0.30 2.72
N GLY A 177 -16.53 -0.70 3.42
CA GLY A 177 -16.38 -2.08 2.94
C GLY A 177 -15.19 -2.35 2.03
N LEU A 178 -14.42 -1.34 1.59
CA LEU A 178 -13.23 -1.53 0.76
C LEU A 178 -11.95 -1.33 1.58
N LEU A 179 -11.29 -2.44 1.92
CA LEU A 179 -10.03 -2.41 2.66
C LEU A 179 -8.85 -2.08 1.74
N MET A 180 -7.89 -1.30 2.25
CA MET A 180 -6.69 -0.93 1.52
C MET A 180 -5.94 -2.14 0.95
N ARG A 181 -5.82 -3.25 1.71
CA ARG A 181 -5.14 -4.46 1.24
C ARG A 181 -5.74 -5.07 -0.03
N SER A 182 -7.05 -4.91 -0.25
CA SER A 182 -7.76 -5.57 -1.35
C SER A 182 -7.59 -4.89 -2.71
N VAL A 183 -7.07 -3.66 -2.75
CA VAL A 183 -6.82 -2.96 -4.02
C VAL A 183 -5.44 -3.28 -4.60
N PHE A 184 -4.52 -3.87 -3.82
CA PHE A 184 -3.18 -4.23 -4.30
C PHE A 184 -3.13 -5.66 -4.83
N SER A 185 -2.68 -5.80 -6.07
CA SER A 185 -2.50 -7.10 -6.73
C SER A 185 -1.19 -7.79 -6.35
N PHE A 186 -0.15 -7.00 -6.01
CA PHE A 186 1.18 -7.50 -5.65
C PHE A 186 1.70 -6.78 -4.41
N THR A 187 2.36 -7.51 -3.51
CA THR A 187 2.91 -6.92 -2.28
C THR A 187 4.25 -7.55 -1.93
N GLU A 188 5.32 -6.81 -2.18
CA GLU A 188 6.69 -7.14 -1.80
C GLU A 188 7.07 -6.30 -0.57
N ILE A 189 6.97 -6.91 0.62
CA ILE A 189 7.17 -6.24 1.91
C ILE A 189 8.20 -7.02 2.70
N TYR A 190 9.46 -6.60 2.63
CA TYR A 190 10.59 -7.19 3.34
C TYR A 190 11.81 -6.28 3.26
N SER A 191 12.77 -6.46 4.17
CA SER A 191 14.04 -5.73 4.15
C SER A 191 14.88 -6.08 2.93
N GLY A 192 15.52 -5.07 2.33
CA GLY A 192 16.36 -5.26 1.15
C GLY A 192 16.30 -4.08 0.18
N SER A 193 16.90 -4.23 -1.00
CA SER A 193 16.88 -3.18 -2.01
C SER A 193 15.55 -3.15 -2.77
N LYS A 194 15.10 -1.96 -3.16
CA LYS A 194 13.91 -1.81 -4.02
C LYS A 194 14.10 -2.49 -5.38
N VAL A 195 15.31 -2.58 -5.89
CA VAL A 195 15.63 -3.32 -7.13
C VAL A 195 15.20 -4.79 -7.02
N ARG A 196 15.44 -5.44 -5.86
CA ARG A 196 14.97 -6.81 -5.62
C ARG A 196 13.45 -6.89 -5.61
N HIS A 197 12.76 -5.97 -4.92
CA HIS A 197 11.29 -5.92 -4.92
C HIS A 197 10.74 -5.79 -6.35
N PHE A 198 11.33 -4.90 -7.14
CA PHE A 198 10.92 -4.71 -8.54
C PHE A 198 11.19 -5.91 -9.43
N GLY A 199 12.24 -6.67 -9.17
CA GLY A 199 12.50 -7.97 -9.83
C GLY A 199 11.36 -8.97 -9.60
N GLU A 200 10.90 -9.10 -8.34
CA GLU A 200 9.78 -9.96 -7.96
C GLU A 200 8.45 -9.46 -8.55
N ILE A 201 8.18 -8.15 -8.43
CA ILE A 201 6.99 -7.52 -9.00
C ILE A 201 6.92 -7.76 -10.51
N ARG A 202 8.03 -7.52 -11.26
CA ARG A 202 8.08 -7.77 -12.70
C ARG A 202 7.82 -9.24 -13.03
N ARG A 203 8.44 -10.16 -12.28
CA ARG A 203 8.28 -11.59 -12.48
C ARG A 203 6.82 -12.03 -12.29
N ASN A 204 6.15 -11.50 -11.27
CA ASN A 204 4.79 -11.89 -10.90
C ASN A 204 3.73 -11.17 -11.74
N SER A 205 3.91 -9.88 -12.04
CA SER A 205 2.95 -9.08 -12.80
C SER A 205 3.05 -9.27 -14.31
N LYS A 206 4.22 -9.67 -14.82
CA LYS A 206 4.59 -9.71 -16.24
C LYS A 206 4.55 -8.34 -16.92
N VAL A 207 4.48 -7.25 -16.15
CA VAL A 207 4.54 -5.88 -16.66
C VAL A 207 6.01 -5.49 -16.85
N PRO A 208 6.43 -4.96 -18.00
CA PRO A 208 7.78 -4.45 -18.20
C PRO A 208 8.02 -3.17 -17.41
N TYR A 209 9.27 -2.89 -17.05
CA TYR A 209 9.64 -1.77 -16.16
C TYR A 209 9.23 -0.41 -16.72
N GLU A 210 9.33 -0.21 -18.01
CA GLU A 210 8.95 1.02 -18.73
C GLU A 210 7.42 1.30 -18.70
N GLU A 211 6.63 0.33 -18.28
CA GLU A 211 5.18 0.46 -18.09
C GLU A 211 4.79 0.58 -16.62
N MET A 212 5.80 0.77 -15.74
CA MET A 212 5.61 0.98 -14.32
C MET A 212 5.88 2.43 -13.92
N ILE A 213 5.12 2.90 -12.93
CA ILE A 213 5.43 4.11 -12.16
C ILE A 213 5.63 3.76 -10.69
N PHE A 214 6.58 4.43 -10.03
CA PHE A 214 6.93 4.19 -8.64
C PHE A 214 6.90 5.47 -7.82
N PHE A 215 6.24 5.42 -6.67
CA PHE A 215 6.16 6.50 -5.68
C PHE A 215 6.86 6.08 -4.40
N ASP A 216 7.84 6.88 -3.94
CA ASP A 216 8.66 6.59 -2.76
C ASP A 216 9.15 7.92 -2.15
N ASP A 217 9.25 8.01 -0.83
CA ASP A 217 9.69 9.22 -0.15
C ASP A 217 11.22 9.39 -0.19
N TRP A 218 11.96 8.32 -0.46
CA TRP A 218 13.42 8.32 -0.48
C TRP A 218 14.00 8.36 -1.89
N ASP A 219 14.71 9.46 -2.19
CA ASP A 219 15.27 9.72 -3.52
C ASP A 219 16.23 8.63 -4.01
N GLN A 220 17.01 8.00 -3.09
CA GLN A 220 17.93 6.92 -3.45
C GLN A 220 17.18 5.69 -3.99
N ASN A 221 16.04 5.34 -3.41
CA ASN A 221 15.18 4.29 -3.95
C ASN A 221 14.70 4.62 -5.37
N CYS A 222 14.28 5.87 -5.58
CA CYS A 222 13.87 6.37 -6.89
C CYS A 222 15.03 6.33 -7.91
N LYS A 223 16.25 6.70 -7.52
CA LYS A 223 17.44 6.63 -8.37
C LYS A 223 17.77 5.19 -8.78
N ASP A 224 17.74 4.27 -7.82
CA ASP A 224 18.10 2.87 -8.09
C ASP A 224 17.06 2.14 -8.94
N VAL A 225 15.78 2.36 -8.67
CA VAL A 225 14.68 1.79 -9.45
C VAL A 225 14.58 2.43 -10.84
N GLY A 226 14.86 3.73 -10.94
CA GLY A 226 14.88 4.45 -12.23
C GLY A 226 15.88 3.87 -13.23
N LYS A 227 17.01 3.29 -12.76
CA LYS A 227 18.00 2.61 -13.62
C LYS A 227 17.42 1.36 -14.31
N LEU A 228 16.32 0.81 -13.80
CA LEU A 228 15.61 -0.32 -14.41
C LEU A 228 14.70 0.12 -15.58
N GLY A 229 14.47 1.42 -15.76
CA GLY A 229 13.52 1.97 -16.74
C GLY A 229 12.14 2.36 -16.17
N VAL A 230 11.95 2.25 -14.85
CA VAL A 230 10.70 2.64 -14.16
C VAL A 230 10.62 4.17 -14.06
N THR A 231 9.46 4.75 -14.33
CA THR A 231 9.22 6.17 -14.02
C THR A 231 9.07 6.34 -12.50
N CYS A 232 10.01 7.03 -11.87
CA CYS A 232 10.02 7.22 -10.42
C CYS A 232 9.61 8.63 -10.02
N VAL A 233 8.87 8.76 -8.93
CA VAL A 233 8.33 10.01 -8.37
C VAL A 233 8.67 10.08 -6.89
N GLU A 234 9.45 11.07 -6.51
CA GLU A 234 9.81 11.29 -5.12
C GLU A 234 8.66 11.98 -4.36
N CYS A 235 8.32 11.42 -3.20
CA CYS A 235 7.21 11.84 -2.33
C CYS A 235 7.70 12.30 -0.95
N ARG A 236 8.69 13.20 -0.87
CA ARG A 236 9.36 13.65 0.39
C ARG A 236 8.42 14.00 1.54
N ARG A 237 7.20 14.40 1.26
CA ARG A 237 6.17 14.76 2.25
C ARG A 237 4.94 13.87 2.14
N GLY A 238 5.13 12.63 1.65
CA GLY A 238 4.07 11.69 1.37
C GLY A 238 3.30 11.98 0.08
N LEU A 239 2.39 11.08 -0.26
CA LEU A 239 1.58 11.18 -1.47
C LEU A 239 0.46 12.22 -1.28
N SER A 240 0.58 13.34 -1.98
CA SER A 240 -0.49 14.33 -2.13
C SER A 240 -1.14 14.22 -3.52
N ARG A 241 -2.26 14.92 -3.72
CA ARG A 241 -2.92 15.02 -5.04
C ARG A 241 -1.99 15.61 -6.10
N GLU A 242 -1.20 16.63 -5.74
CA GLU A 242 -0.25 17.28 -6.65
C GLU A 242 0.89 16.33 -7.04
N VAL A 243 1.41 15.56 -6.06
CA VAL A 243 2.46 14.56 -6.32
C VAL A 243 1.92 13.46 -7.24
N TRP A 244 0.72 12.98 -6.99
CA TRP A 244 0.04 12.00 -7.84
C TRP A 244 -0.12 12.49 -9.28
N THR A 245 -0.73 13.66 -9.47
CA THR A 245 -0.98 14.26 -10.80
C THR A 245 0.34 14.51 -11.55
N ARG A 246 1.34 15.08 -10.85
CA ARG A 246 2.68 15.29 -11.42
C ARG A 246 3.34 13.97 -11.83
N GLY A 247 3.16 12.92 -11.04
CA GLY A 247 3.68 11.59 -11.36
C GLY A 247 3.09 11.03 -12.65
N LEU A 248 1.79 11.09 -12.79
CA LEU A 248 1.11 10.64 -14.01
C LEU A 248 1.53 11.46 -15.24
N ALA A 249 1.66 12.78 -15.10
CA ALA A 249 2.16 13.64 -16.18
C ALA A 249 3.61 13.29 -16.57
N LYS A 250 4.48 13.01 -15.57
CA LYS A 250 5.86 12.57 -15.82
C LYS A 250 5.89 11.24 -16.59
N TYR A 251 5.02 10.30 -16.21
CA TYR A 251 4.92 9.01 -16.91
C TYR A 251 4.48 9.21 -18.37
N ALA A 252 3.40 9.97 -18.58
CA ALA A 252 2.90 10.25 -19.93
C ALA A 252 3.97 10.90 -20.84
N ALA A 253 4.70 11.90 -20.33
CA ALA A 253 5.79 12.55 -21.04
C ALA A 253 6.94 11.58 -21.38
N ALA A 254 7.29 10.68 -20.45
CA ALA A 254 8.31 9.65 -20.71
C ALA A 254 7.86 8.67 -21.81
N LYS A 255 6.59 8.32 -21.87
CA LYS A 255 6.04 7.44 -22.92
C LYS A 255 6.00 8.15 -24.27
N GLU A 256 5.64 9.43 -24.31
CA GLU A 256 5.63 10.22 -25.53
C GLU A 256 7.03 10.33 -26.17
N SER A 257 8.06 10.51 -25.35
CA SER A 257 9.46 10.59 -25.82
C SER A 257 10.01 9.27 -26.39
N LEU A 258 9.33 8.15 -26.15
CA LEU A 258 9.71 6.82 -26.67
C LEU A 258 8.91 6.42 -27.91
N ARG A 259 7.93 7.24 -28.34
CA ARG A 259 7.24 7.02 -29.61
C ARG A 259 8.18 7.36 -30.78
N PRO A 260 8.26 6.50 -31.80
CA PRO A 260 9.12 6.72 -32.96
C PRO A 260 8.69 7.92 -33.79
#